data_731801828ff6d7fd1e4bf2370d17a802
#
_entry.id   731801828ff6d7fd1e4bf2370d17a802
#
_cell.length_a   1.000
_cell.length_b   1.000
_cell.length_c   1.000
_cell.angle_alpha   90.00
_cell.angle_beta   90.00
_cell.angle_gamma   90.00
#
_symmetry.space_group_name_H-M   'P 1'
#
loop_
_entity.id
_entity.type
_entity.pdbx_description
1 polymer ?
#
loop_
_entity_poly.entity_id
_entity_poly.type
_entity_poly.pdbx_seq_one_letter_code
_entity_poly.pdbx_strand_id
1 'polypeptide(L)'
;SRDDNFDYIKKNIPPKLDIIYLDSLHEANHVNKIFYSYYEMLNVGGYFFIDDISHIPYLKTNERNNFYCEINNKETFQEIIKIFSNNTSLFELNFSFKSSGLAIIKKISNESLKNNMKIQSREKSLKNILRLIWKKLKKD
;
A
#
# COMPACT_ATOMS: atom_id res chain seq x y z
N SER A 1 0.33 -22.33 -8.20
CA SER A 1 0.06 -22.23 -6.75
C SER A 1 -0.37 -20.80 -6.45
N ARG A 2 -1.13 -20.62 -5.38
CA ARG A 2 -1.52 -19.29 -4.94
C ARG A 2 -0.31 -18.57 -4.32
N ASP A 3 -0.23 -17.26 -4.48
CA ASP A 3 0.84 -16.41 -3.96
C ASP A 3 0.90 -16.35 -2.42
N ASP A 4 -0.18 -16.72 -1.73
CA ASP A 4 -0.25 -16.86 -0.28
C ASP A 4 0.17 -18.26 0.25
N ASN A 5 0.60 -19.16 -0.62
CA ASN A 5 1.21 -20.43 -0.21
C ASN A 5 2.73 -20.24 0.02
N PHE A 6 3.07 -19.56 1.13
CA PHE A 6 4.43 -19.12 1.44
C PHE A 6 5.44 -20.25 1.53
N ASP A 7 5.06 -21.39 2.11
CA ASP A 7 5.97 -22.53 2.26
C ASP A 7 6.35 -23.11 0.89
N TYR A 8 5.36 -23.26 0.01
CA TYR A 8 5.60 -23.72 -1.35
C TYR A 8 6.48 -22.71 -2.12
N ILE A 9 6.15 -21.44 -2.07
CA ILE A 9 6.87 -20.38 -2.78
C ILE A 9 8.32 -20.33 -2.29
N LYS A 10 8.56 -20.21 -0.99
CA LYS A 10 9.92 -20.14 -0.41
C LYS A 10 10.78 -21.36 -0.72
N LYS A 11 10.15 -22.53 -0.91
CA LYS A 11 10.88 -23.75 -1.28
C LYS A 11 11.27 -23.80 -2.76
N ASN A 12 10.50 -23.13 -3.64
CA ASN A 12 10.62 -23.31 -5.10
C ASN A 12 11.17 -22.06 -5.83
N ILE A 13 11.42 -20.96 -5.14
CA ILE A 13 12.02 -19.76 -5.72
C ILE A 13 13.37 -19.44 -5.05
N PRO A 14 14.24 -18.66 -5.70
CA PRO A 14 15.50 -18.23 -5.09
C PRO A 14 15.27 -17.54 -3.74
N PRO A 15 16.16 -17.72 -2.76
CA PRO A 15 16.01 -17.11 -1.43
C PRO A 15 16.19 -15.58 -1.44
N LYS A 16 16.76 -15.03 -2.53
CA LYS A 16 16.94 -13.61 -2.75
C LYS A 16 16.48 -13.21 -4.14
N LEU A 17 15.78 -12.09 -4.24
CA LEU A 17 15.14 -11.56 -5.43
C LEU A 17 15.52 -10.09 -5.63
N ASP A 18 15.64 -9.68 -6.87
CA ASP A 18 15.84 -8.27 -7.21
C ASP A 18 14.53 -7.57 -7.52
N ILE A 19 13.52 -8.31 -7.95
CA ILE A 19 12.20 -7.79 -8.31
C ILE A 19 11.11 -8.74 -7.80
N ILE A 20 10.10 -8.15 -7.16
CA ILE A 20 8.83 -8.79 -6.84
C ILE A 20 7.73 -7.94 -7.44
N TYR A 21 6.83 -8.55 -8.21
CA TYR A 21 5.67 -7.87 -8.79
C TYR A 21 4.40 -8.54 -8.26
N LEU A 22 3.58 -7.79 -7.54
CA LEU A 22 2.33 -8.24 -6.98
C LEU A 22 1.16 -7.69 -7.82
N ASP A 23 0.53 -8.58 -8.55
CA ASP A 23 -0.67 -8.37 -9.35
C ASP A 23 -1.59 -9.59 -9.14
N SER A 24 -2.28 -9.60 -8.01
CA SER A 24 -3.09 -10.73 -7.58
C SER A 24 -4.39 -10.25 -6.91
N LEU A 25 -4.75 -10.76 -5.74
CA LEU A 25 -5.93 -10.31 -5.02
C LEU A 25 -5.75 -8.89 -4.47
N HIS A 26 -6.53 -7.93 -5.01
CA HIS A 26 -6.46 -6.51 -4.71
C HIS A 26 -7.22 -6.13 -3.42
N GLU A 27 -6.84 -6.78 -2.33
CA GLU A 27 -7.36 -6.51 -0.99
C GLU A 27 -6.24 -6.07 -0.05
N ALA A 28 -6.45 -5.01 0.72
CA ALA A 28 -5.43 -4.44 1.60
C ALA A 28 -4.81 -5.46 2.56
N ASN A 29 -5.62 -6.36 3.12
CA ASN A 29 -5.14 -7.41 4.02
C ASN A 29 -4.27 -8.44 3.30
N HIS A 30 -4.63 -8.80 2.06
CA HIS A 30 -3.84 -9.71 1.24
C HIS A 30 -2.49 -9.08 0.89
N VAL A 31 -2.49 -7.85 0.39
CA VAL A 31 -1.28 -7.09 0.06
C VAL A 31 -0.36 -6.95 1.27
N ASN A 32 -0.91 -6.62 2.45
CA ASN A 32 -0.15 -6.56 3.70
C ASN A 32 0.55 -7.89 3.99
N LYS A 33 -0.20 -8.99 3.96
CA LYS A 33 0.30 -10.35 4.23
C LYS A 33 1.43 -10.74 3.26
N ILE A 34 1.23 -10.50 1.95
CA ILE A 34 2.22 -10.80 0.91
C ILE A 34 3.48 -9.94 1.11
N PHE A 35 3.32 -8.64 1.32
CA PHE A 35 4.42 -7.72 1.49
C PHE A 35 5.33 -8.13 2.67
N TYR A 36 4.76 -8.34 3.87
CA TYR A 36 5.55 -8.78 5.03
C TYR A 36 6.21 -10.14 4.84
N SER A 37 5.58 -11.05 4.09
CA SER A 37 6.13 -12.39 3.86
C SER A 37 7.29 -12.42 2.87
N TYR A 38 7.28 -11.54 1.85
CA TYR A 38 8.27 -11.58 0.77
C TYR A 38 9.30 -10.45 0.83
N TYR A 39 9.07 -9.39 1.61
CA TYR A 39 10.02 -8.27 1.71
C TYR A 39 11.43 -8.72 2.14
N GLU A 40 11.52 -9.70 3.05
CA GLU A 40 12.80 -10.26 3.52
C GLU A 40 13.59 -10.98 2.40
N MET A 41 12.90 -11.46 1.38
CA MET A 41 13.51 -12.10 0.21
C MET A 41 14.04 -11.08 -0.80
N LEU A 42 13.66 -9.80 -0.70
CA LEU A 42 14.13 -8.77 -1.59
C LEU A 42 15.56 -8.35 -1.23
N ASN A 43 16.43 -8.24 -2.22
CA ASN A 43 17.77 -7.69 -2.07
C ASN A 43 17.71 -6.18 -1.74
N VAL A 44 18.72 -5.67 -1.02
CA VAL A 44 18.93 -4.20 -0.93
C VAL A 44 19.20 -3.66 -2.33
N GLY A 45 18.51 -2.59 -2.70
CA GLY A 45 18.48 -2.05 -4.06
C GLY A 45 17.42 -2.68 -4.96
N GLY A 46 16.80 -3.80 -4.55
CA GLY A 46 15.71 -4.45 -5.27
C GLY A 46 14.38 -3.72 -5.14
N TYR A 47 13.43 -4.11 -5.99
CA TYR A 47 12.14 -3.44 -6.13
C TYR A 47 10.96 -4.37 -5.84
N PHE A 48 9.97 -3.87 -5.10
CA PHE A 48 8.68 -4.48 -4.92
C PHE A 48 7.62 -3.60 -5.58
N PHE A 49 6.92 -4.12 -6.57
CA PHE A 49 5.82 -3.44 -7.26
C PHE A 49 4.50 -4.00 -6.79
N ILE A 50 3.53 -3.10 -6.54
CA ILE A 50 2.15 -3.47 -6.16
C ILE A 50 1.21 -2.74 -7.11
N ASP A 51 0.45 -3.50 -7.90
CA ASP A 51 -0.53 -2.96 -8.84
C ASP A 51 -1.85 -2.59 -8.17
N ASP A 52 -2.73 -1.94 -8.91
CA ASP A 52 -4.09 -1.58 -8.52
C ASP A 52 -4.21 -0.74 -7.24
N ILE A 53 -3.47 0.36 -7.19
CA ILE A 53 -3.51 1.31 -6.06
C ILE A 53 -4.18 2.65 -6.42
N SER A 54 -4.58 2.86 -7.67
CA SER A 54 -5.18 4.12 -8.08
C SER A 54 -6.62 4.24 -7.57
N HIS A 55 -6.89 5.31 -6.87
CA HIS A 55 -8.21 5.70 -6.38
C HIS A 55 -8.53 7.15 -6.77
N ILE A 56 -7.93 7.62 -7.87
CA ILE A 56 -8.20 8.96 -8.41
C ILE A 56 -9.64 9.01 -8.90
N PRO A 57 -10.44 10.01 -8.48
CA PRO A 57 -11.81 10.18 -8.94
C PRO A 57 -11.86 10.35 -10.46
N TYR A 58 -12.83 9.72 -11.08
CA TYR A 58 -13.05 9.82 -12.52
C TYR A 58 -13.96 10.99 -12.87
N LEU A 59 -13.72 11.56 -14.05
CA LEU A 59 -14.70 12.45 -14.63
C LEU A 59 -15.98 11.67 -14.93
N LYS A 60 -17.13 12.28 -14.74
CA LYS A 60 -18.46 11.66 -14.93
C LYS A 60 -18.69 11.08 -16.34
N THR A 61 -17.89 11.53 -17.32
CA THR A 61 -17.90 11.05 -18.71
C THR A 61 -17.05 9.81 -18.95
N ASN A 62 -16.22 9.41 -18.00
CA ASN A 62 -15.38 8.23 -18.14
C ASN A 62 -16.14 7.02 -17.53
N GLU A 63 -16.57 6.11 -18.38
CA GLU A 63 -17.19 4.86 -17.93
C GLU A 63 -16.14 3.99 -17.23
N ARG A 64 -16.10 4.05 -15.93
CA ARG A 64 -15.40 3.06 -15.12
C ARG A 64 -16.41 2.37 -14.23
N ASN A 65 -16.77 1.17 -14.67
CA ASN A 65 -17.89 0.41 -14.10
C ASN A 65 -17.52 -0.40 -12.85
N ASN A 66 -16.35 -0.19 -12.25
CA ASN A 66 -15.95 -1.03 -11.13
C ASN A 66 -15.67 -0.25 -9.84
N PHE A 67 -16.75 0.09 -9.16
CA PHE A 67 -16.73 0.74 -7.83
C PHE A 67 -15.95 -0.07 -6.77
N TYR A 68 -15.97 -1.41 -6.86
CA TYR A 68 -15.22 -2.27 -5.94
C TYR A 68 -13.71 -2.12 -6.12
N CYS A 69 -13.21 -2.06 -7.34
CA CYS A 69 -11.78 -1.83 -7.58
C CYS A 69 -11.32 -0.50 -7.00
N GLU A 70 -12.12 0.56 -7.13
CA GLU A 70 -11.75 1.87 -6.56
C GLU A 70 -11.68 1.85 -5.04
N ILE A 71 -12.61 1.18 -4.36
CA ILE A 71 -12.58 1.01 -2.91
C ILE A 71 -11.38 0.19 -2.49
N ASN A 72 -11.17 -0.98 -3.10
CA ASN A 72 -10.05 -1.88 -2.80
C ASN A 72 -8.71 -1.19 -3.07
N ASN A 73 -8.58 -0.49 -4.18
CA ASN A 73 -7.38 0.27 -4.53
C ASN A 73 -7.09 1.36 -3.48
N LYS A 74 -8.12 2.05 -3.01
CA LYS A 74 -7.97 3.06 -1.95
C LYS A 74 -7.52 2.44 -0.63
N GLU A 75 -8.10 1.32 -0.24
CA GLU A 75 -7.73 0.61 0.97
C GLU A 75 -6.30 0.06 0.88
N THR A 76 -5.93 -0.50 -0.27
CA THR A 76 -4.56 -0.97 -0.56
C THR A 76 -3.56 0.18 -0.50
N PHE A 77 -3.85 1.30 -1.15
CA PHE A 77 -3.01 2.50 -1.06
C PHE A 77 -2.82 2.95 0.40
N GLN A 78 -3.90 3.01 1.18
CA GLN A 78 -3.84 3.41 2.59
C GLN A 78 -3.01 2.43 3.43
N GLU A 79 -3.11 1.14 3.16
CA GLU A 79 -2.31 0.13 3.85
C GLU A 79 -0.82 0.24 3.51
N ILE A 80 -0.46 0.49 2.25
CA ILE A 80 0.92 0.74 1.83
C ILE A 80 1.49 1.98 2.53
N ILE A 81 0.73 3.08 2.61
CA ILE A 81 1.14 4.29 3.35
C ILE A 81 1.37 3.97 4.83
N LYS A 82 0.54 3.14 5.43
CA LYS A 82 0.66 2.74 6.83
C LYS A 82 1.93 1.90 7.05
N ILE A 83 2.20 0.92 6.18
CA ILE A 83 3.43 0.14 6.21
C ILE A 83 4.65 1.06 6.08
N PHE A 84 4.65 1.98 5.12
CA PHE A 84 5.73 2.95 4.92
C PHE A 84 5.93 3.83 6.15
N SER A 85 4.86 4.38 6.73
CA SER A 85 4.94 5.27 7.90
C SER A 85 5.60 4.60 9.12
N ASN A 86 5.53 3.29 9.22
CA ASN A 86 6.19 2.51 10.27
C ASN A 86 7.64 2.15 9.93
N ASN A 87 8.04 2.27 8.66
CA ASN A 87 9.28 1.70 8.12
C ASN A 87 10.04 2.68 7.20
N THR A 88 9.96 3.98 7.44
CA THR A 88 10.51 5.05 6.56
C THR A 88 12.00 4.94 6.29
N SER A 89 12.77 4.30 7.18
CA SER A 89 14.21 4.07 7.02
C SER A 89 14.56 2.81 6.23
N LEU A 90 13.58 1.96 5.90
CA LEU A 90 13.84 0.64 5.32
C LEU A 90 13.68 0.59 3.81
N PHE A 91 12.84 1.48 3.26
CA PHE A 91 12.60 1.54 1.82
C PHE A 91 12.13 2.92 1.36
N GLU A 92 12.39 3.21 0.11
CA GLU A 92 11.81 4.34 -0.63
C GLU A 92 10.46 3.92 -1.20
N LEU A 93 9.49 4.86 -1.22
CA LEU A 93 8.15 4.62 -1.75
C LEU A 93 7.78 5.69 -2.77
N ASN A 94 7.42 5.24 -3.97
CA ASN A 94 6.92 6.08 -5.05
C ASN A 94 5.60 5.54 -5.58
N PHE A 95 4.77 6.41 -6.18
CA PHE A 95 3.51 6.03 -6.78
C PHE A 95 3.39 6.54 -8.22
N SER A 96 2.84 5.69 -9.08
CA SER A 96 2.30 6.08 -10.37
C SER A 96 0.79 5.91 -10.33
N PHE A 97 0.04 6.94 -10.66
CA PHE A 97 -1.44 6.88 -10.72
C PHE A 97 -1.95 6.75 -12.16
N LYS A 98 -1.09 6.37 -13.09
CA LYS A 98 -1.51 6.03 -14.45
C LYS A 98 -2.23 4.69 -14.43
N SER A 99 -3.29 4.57 -15.25
CA SER A 99 -4.10 3.34 -15.36
C SER A 99 -4.64 2.89 -13.99
N SER A 100 -4.43 1.62 -13.62
CA SER A 100 -4.80 1.00 -12.35
C SER A 100 -4.00 1.54 -11.14
N GLY A 101 -2.87 2.17 -11.42
CA GLY A 101 -1.96 2.69 -10.41
C GLY A 101 -0.94 1.66 -9.91
N LEU A 102 0.27 2.11 -9.63
CA LEU A 102 1.39 1.28 -9.22
C LEU A 102 2.11 1.88 -8.02
N ALA A 103 2.31 1.11 -6.97
CA ALA A 103 3.26 1.43 -5.91
C ALA A 103 4.62 0.82 -6.24
N ILE A 104 5.68 1.62 -6.10
CA ILE A 104 7.06 1.26 -6.40
C ILE A 104 7.85 1.41 -5.11
N ILE A 105 8.30 0.30 -4.56
CA ILE A 105 9.00 0.22 -3.30
C ILE A 105 10.42 -0.27 -3.58
N LYS A 106 11.43 0.53 -3.20
CA LYS A 106 12.84 0.16 -3.32
C LYS A 106 13.42 -0.12 -1.95
N LYS A 107 13.88 -1.33 -1.72
CA LYS A 107 14.52 -1.70 -0.46
C LYS A 107 15.88 -1.00 -0.29
N ILE A 108 16.09 -0.29 0.81
CA ILE A 108 17.33 0.45 1.10
C ILE A 108 18.06 -0.06 2.36
N SER A 109 17.45 -0.96 3.12
CA SER A 109 18.04 -1.52 4.34
C SER A 109 17.77 -3.03 4.45
N ASN A 110 18.69 -3.72 5.11
CA ASN A 110 18.51 -5.14 5.48
C ASN A 110 17.79 -5.35 6.83
N GLU A 111 17.42 -4.27 7.50
CA GLU A 111 16.65 -4.39 8.74
C GLU A 111 15.27 -4.99 8.45
N SER A 112 14.76 -5.75 9.42
CA SER A 112 13.43 -6.35 9.32
C SER A 112 12.32 -5.32 9.48
N LEU A 113 11.21 -5.54 8.77
CA LEU A 113 10.02 -4.70 8.86
C LEU A 113 9.46 -4.68 10.29
N LYS A 114 9.14 -3.48 10.75
CA LYS A 114 8.44 -3.27 12.02
C LYS A 114 6.96 -3.56 11.85
N ASN A 115 6.42 -4.37 12.75
CA ASN A 115 4.99 -4.67 12.78
C ASN A 115 4.16 -3.43 13.15
N ASN A 116 2.96 -3.40 12.61
CA ASN A 116 1.97 -2.33 12.69
C ASN A 116 1.91 -1.61 14.04
N MET A 117 2.49 -0.43 14.12
CA MET A 117 2.14 0.52 15.16
C MET A 117 0.83 1.25 14.79
N LYS A 118 0.03 1.62 15.79
CA LYS A 118 -1.17 2.42 15.54
C LYS A 118 -0.77 3.79 15.03
N ILE A 119 -1.10 4.09 13.77
CA ILE A 119 -0.92 5.43 13.20
C ILE A 119 -2.03 6.32 13.75
N GLN A 120 -1.67 7.40 14.42
CA GLN A 120 -2.61 8.44 14.83
C GLN A 120 -2.74 9.45 13.68
N SER A 121 -3.89 9.45 13.02
CA SER A 121 -4.21 10.50 12.06
C SER A 121 -4.61 11.79 12.79
N ARG A 122 -3.99 12.91 12.41
CA ARG A 122 -4.40 14.25 12.89
C ARG A 122 -5.84 14.60 12.51
N GLU A 123 -6.38 13.99 11.48
CA GLU A 123 -7.78 14.17 11.05
C GLU A 123 -8.78 13.77 12.14
N LYS A 124 -8.46 12.74 12.92
CA LYS A 124 -9.29 12.24 14.03
C LYS A 124 -8.97 12.93 15.38
N SER A 125 -8.14 13.97 15.38
CA SER A 125 -7.85 14.71 16.60
C SER A 125 -9.01 15.62 16.99
N LEU A 126 -9.25 15.79 18.32
CA LEU A 126 -10.26 16.72 18.85
C LEU A 126 -10.09 18.13 18.26
N LYS A 127 -8.85 18.60 18.11
CA LYS A 127 -8.53 19.89 17.51
C LYS A 127 -9.05 20.02 16.07
N ASN A 128 -8.93 18.97 15.26
CA ASN A 128 -9.43 19.01 13.90
C ASN A 128 -10.95 18.91 13.84
N ILE A 129 -11.57 18.12 14.71
CA ILE A 129 -13.03 18.02 14.82
C ILE A 129 -13.62 19.40 15.19
N LEU A 130 -13.06 20.07 16.19
CA LEU A 130 -13.46 21.44 16.59
C LEU A 130 -13.27 22.44 15.44
N ARG A 131 -12.16 22.34 14.68
CA ARG A 131 -11.91 23.18 13.51
C ARG A 131 -12.95 22.96 12.40
N LEU A 132 -13.38 21.71 12.17
CA LEU A 132 -14.40 21.40 11.17
C LEU A 132 -15.78 21.92 11.59
N ILE A 133 -16.13 21.80 12.88
CA ILE A 133 -17.36 22.37 13.43
C ILE A 133 -17.34 23.91 13.27
N TRP A 134 -16.23 24.56 13.66
CA TRP A 134 -16.06 26.01 13.51
C TRP A 134 -16.19 26.50 12.07
N LYS A 135 -15.64 25.74 11.10
CA LYS A 135 -15.76 26.06 9.69
C LYS A 135 -17.21 25.93 9.16
N LYS A 136 -18.00 25.00 9.70
CA LYS A 136 -19.45 24.88 9.34
C LYS A 136 -20.24 26.07 9.88
N LEU A 137 -20.02 26.42 11.15
CA LEU A 137 -20.72 27.57 11.79
C LEU A 137 -20.40 28.95 11.17
N LYS A 138 -19.31 29.08 10.44
CA LYS A 138 -18.96 30.33 9.74
C LYS A 138 -19.48 30.41 8.28
N LYS A 139 -20.08 29.35 7.77
CA LYS A 139 -20.63 29.33 6.41
C LYS A 139 -22.14 29.57 6.36
N ASP A 140 -22.78 29.56 7.51
CA ASP A 140 -24.16 30.01 7.76
C ASP A 140 -24.14 31.46 8.28
#